data_1521a1ba2401fbfae94f996589f88059
#
_entry.id   1521a1ba2401fbfae94f996589f88059
#
_cell.length_a   1.000
_cell.length_b   1.000
_cell.length_c   1.000
_cell.angle_alpha   90.00
_cell.angle_beta   90.00
_cell.angle_gamma   90.00
#
_symmetry.space_group_name_H-M   'P 1'
#
loop_
_entity.id
_entity.type
_entity.pdbx_description
1 polymer ?
#
loop_
_entity_poly.entity_id
_entity_poly.type
_entity_poly.pdbx_seq_one_letter_code
_entity_poly.pdbx_strand_id
1 'polypeptide(L)'
;MAKKVTPLTNTQVKQAKPKEKEYNLSDGDGLMLRIKPTGSKLWLFNYYRPFIKKRANISFGTYPETTLAEAREKRAEARKLLASDIDPKEDRDTKEVTQKQILSHTFENVAASWYELKAKKVTPDTGGRIWNSIENHLLHDLGKYPISRITAPQVIEVLKPIAIKGSLELVRRLCQRINEIMNHAVNIGLVHANPLIG
;
A
#
# COMPACT_ATOMS: atom_id res chain seq x y z
N MET A 1 30.04 9.78 -31.13
CA MET A 1 29.59 8.39 -30.98
C MET A 1 29.26 8.13 -29.50
N ALA A 2 28.10 7.57 -29.17
CA ALA A 2 27.75 7.24 -27.80
C ALA A 2 28.65 6.08 -27.30
N LYS A 3 29.34 6.25 -26.18
CA LYS A 3 30.23 5.23 -25.61
C LYS A 3 29.37 4.02 -25.21
N LYS A 4 29.59 2.87 -25.86
CA LYS A 4 28.89 1.62 -25.55
C LYS A 4 29.27 1.19 -24.11
N VAL A 5 28.30 1.19 -23.21
CA VAL A 5 28.51 0.78 -21.81
C VAL A 5 28.45 -0.75 -21.75
N THR A 6 29.50 -1.38 -21.20
CA THR A 6 29.47 -2.82 -20.92
C THR A 6 28.60 -3.07 -19.69
N PRO A 7 27.60 -3.97 -19.76
CA PRO A 7 26.76 -4.30 -18.62
C PRO A 7 27.57 -4.86 -17.45
N LEU A 8 27.14 -4.57 -16.23
CA LEU A 8 27.78 -5.07 -15.01
C LEU A 8 27.57 -6.59 -14.85
N THR A 9 28.54 -7.22 -14.21
CA THR A 9 28.42 -8.60 -13.73
C THR A 9 28.11 -8.65 -12.24
N ASN A 10 27.53 -9.74 -11.75
CA ASN A 10 27.30 -9.95 -10.31
C ASN A 10 28.58 -9.87 -9.50
N THR A 11 29.69 -10.35 -10.06
CA THR A 11 31.03 -10.29 -9.44
C THR A 11 31.47 -8.83 -9.25
N GLN A 12 31.33 -8.00 -10.29
CA GLN A 12 31.67 -6.57 -10.20
C GLN A 12 30.82 -5.84 -9.17
N VAL A 13 29.51 -6.10 -9.10
CA VAL A 13 28.59 -5.53 -8.11
C VAL A 13 29.01 -5.95 -6.70
N LYS A 14 29.30 -7.24 -6.48
CA LYS A 14 29.72 -7.77 -5.19
C LYS A 14 31.06 -7.18 -4.72
N GLN A 15 32.05 -7.13 -5.62
CA GLN A 15 33.42 -6.72 -5.33
C GLN A 15 33.64 -5.20 -5.31
N ALA A 16 32.63 -4.39 -5.71
CA ALA A 16 32.75 -2.94 -5.67
C ALA A 16 33.01 -2.45 -4.24
N LYS A 17 34.18 -1.82 -4.01
CA LYS A 17 34.63 -1.33 -2.70
C LYS A 17 34.33 0.17 -2.56
N PRO A 18 34.04 0.67 -1.34
CA PRO A 18 33.88 2.09 -1.10
C PRO A 18 35.21 2.86 -1.39
N LYS A 19 35.07 4.13 -1.74
CA LYS A 19 36.17 5.08 -1.94
C LYS A 19 35.90 6.30 -1.08
N GLU A 20 36.87 7.22 -1.00
CA GLU A 20 36.72 8.48 -0.27
C GLU A 20 35.52 9.30 -0.72
N LYS A 21 35.19 9.25 -2.04
CA LYS A 21 34.01 9.91 -2.62
C LYS A 21 33.10 8.87 -3.23
N GLU A 22 31.78 9.18 -3.22
CA GLU A 22 30.83 8.33 -3.91
C GLU A 22 31.11 8.27 -5.42
N TYR A 23 30.85 7.12 -6.01
CA TYR A 23 31.00 6.91 -7.45
C TYR A 23 29.93 5.98 -7.99
N ASN A 24 29.72 6.02 -9.30
CA ASN A 24 28.72 5.23 -9.98
C ASN A 24 29.40 4.22 -10.93
N LEU A 25 28.87 2.98 -10.92
CA LEU A 25 29.12 1.96 -11.94
C LEU A 25 27.90 1.88 -12.84
N SER A 26 28.07 2.07 -14.14
CA SER A 26 26.96 2.06 -15.10
C SER A 26 26.71 0.65 -15.62
N ASP A 27 25.42 0.23 -15.63
CA ASP A 27 24.99 -1.04 -16.25
C ASP A 27 24.42 -0.81 -17.68
N GLY A 28 24.34 0.44 -18.10
CA GLY A 28 23.73 0.81 -19.37
C GLY A 28 22.24 1.18 -19.25
N ASP A 29 21.71 1.79 -20.30
CA ASP A 29 20.29 2.18 -20.40
C ASP A 29 19.78 3.00 -19.20
N GLY A 30 20.63 3.86 -18.61
CA GLY A 30 20.30 4.68 -17.46
C GLY A 30 20.42 4.00 -16.09
N LEU A 31 20.61 2.67 -16.03
CA LEU A 31 20.83 1.96 -14.76
C LEU A 31 22.27 2.13 -14.28
N MET A 32 22.44 2.45 -13.01
CA MET A 32 23.75 2.58 -12.34
C MET A 32 23.69 2.10 -10.90
N LEU A 33 24.81 1.58 -10.43
CA LEU A 33 25.06 1.28 -9.03
C LEU A 33 25.90 2.40 -8.43
N ARG A 34 25.36 3.12 -7.45
CA ARG A 34 26.08 4.13 -6.67
C ARG A 34 26.70 3.47 -5.45
N ILE A 35 28.00 3.62 -5.30
CA ILE A 35 28.74 3.18 -4.13
C ILE A 35 29.09 4.40 -3.27
N LYS A 36 28.59 4.41 -2.03
CA LYS A 36 28.85 5.46 -1.06
C LYS A 36 30.13 5.17 -0.28
N PRO A 37 30.79 6.19 0.31
CA PRO A 37 31.96 6.02 1.19
C PRO A 37 31.67 5.10 2.38
N THR A 38 30.42 5.04 2.84
CA THR A 38 29.95 4.14 3.91
C THR A 38 29.89 2.66 3.52
N GLY A 39 30.16 2.32 2.25
CA GLY A 39 30.04 0.97 1.72
C GLY A 39 28.62 0.62 1.20
N SER A 40 27.62 1.44 1.44
CA SER A 40 26.27 1.24 0.93
C SER A 40 26.25 1.33 -0.61
N LYS A 41 25.54 0.40 -1.26
CA LYS A 41 25.40 0.30 -2.70
C LYS A 41 23.94 0.50 -3.08
N LEU A 42 23.66 1.54 -3.87
CA LEU A 42 22.30 1.96 -4.22
C LEU A 42 22.06 1.87 -5.73
N TRP A 43 21.06 1.15 -6.14
CA TRP A 43 20.60 1.12 -7.53
C TRP A 43 19.85 2.39 -7.87
N LEU A 44 20.27 3.06 -8.93
CA LEU A 44 19.67 4.27 -9.45
C LEU A 44 19.38 4.11 -10.94
N PHE A 45 18.23 4.64 -11.35
CA PHE A 45 17.89 4.78 -12.76
C PHE A 45 17.83 6.26 -13.11
N ASN A 46 18.70 6.68 -14.03
CA ASN A 46 18.76 8.03 -14.57
C ASN A 46 17.97 8.10 -15.88
N TYR A 47 17.07 9.07 -15.98
CA TYR A 47 16.20 9.24 -17.14
C TYR A 47 15.84 10.72 -17.35
N TYR A 48 15.23 11.01 -18.47
CA TYR A 48 14.61 12.30 -18.73
C TYR A 48 13.11 12.22 -18.46
N ARG A 49 12.58 13.13 -17.66
CA ARG A 49 11.14 13.21 -17.40
C ARG A 49 10.39 13.45 -18.71
N PRO A 50 9.24 12.80 -18.92
CA PRO A 50 8.33 13.13 -19.99
C PRO A 50 8.01 14.64 -19.99
N PHE A 51 7.59 15.19 -21.11
CA PHE A 51 7.19 16.58 -21.34
C PHE A 51 8.25 17.63 -21.02
N ILE A 52 8.71 17.74 -19.78
CA ILE A 52 9.65 18.79 -19.32
C ILE A 52 11.12 18.52 -19.69
N LYS A 53 11.47 17.31 -20.12
CA LYS A 53 12.82 16.85 -20.54
C LYS A 53 13.94 17.14 -19.52
N LYS A 54 13.62 17.32 -18.25
CA LYS A 54 14.62 17.46 -17.18
C LYS A 54 15.13 16.09 -16.75
N ARG A 55 16.44 16.00 -16.42
CA ARG A 55 17.03 14.78 -15.84
C ARG A 55 16.47 14.51 -14.45
N ALA A 56 16.16 13.24 -14.19
CA ALA A 56 15.72 12.74 -12.90
C ALA A 56 16.41 11.41 -12.58
N ASN A 57 16.43 11.08 -11.30
CA ASN A 57 16.85 9.77 -10.80
C ASN A 57 15.74 9.16 -9.97
N ILE A 58 15.54 7.86 -10.11
CA ILE A 58 14.69 7.05 -9.21
C ILE A 58 15.57 5.96 -8.59
N SER A 59 15.40 5.72 -7.29
CA SER A 59 16.06 4.62 -6.60
C SER A 59 15.26 3.34 -6.75
N PHE A 60 15.96 2.23 -7.03
CA PHE A 60 15.37 0.90 -7.12
C PHE A 60 15.66 0.02 -5.90
N GLY A 61 16.35 0.56 -4.89
CA GLY A 61 16.70 -0.14 -3.68
C GLY A 61 18.22 -0.35 -3.51
N THR A 62 18.60 -0.94 -2.41
CA THR A 62 20.01 -1.18 -2.03
C THR A 62 20.41 -2.62 -2.37
N TYR A 63 21.69 -2.81 -2.69
CA TYR A 63 22.30 -4.12 -2.78
C TYR A 63 22.80 -4.53 -1.39
N PRO A 64 22.61 -5.78 -0.90
CA PRO A 64 22.14 -6.96 -1.67
C PRO A 64 20.61 -7.17 -1.72
N GLU A 65 19.78 -6.40 -0.99
CA GLU A 65 18.32 -6.57 -0.94
C GLU A 65 17.65 -6.49 -2.32
N THR A 66 18.21 -5.64 -3.19
CA THR A 66 17.86 -5.63 -4.62
C THR A 66 19.06 -6.14 -5.41
N THR A 67 18.90 -7.27 -6.06
CA THR A 67 19.92 -7.89 -6.92
C THR A 67 20.09 -7.14 -8.25
N LEU A 68 21.15 -7.46 -9.00
CA LEU A 68 21.35 -6.91 -10.36
C LEU A 68 20.20 -7.30 -11.31
N ALA A 69 19.69 -8.52 -11.20
CA ALA A 69 18.59 -8.98 -12.04
C ALA A 69 17.31 -8.17 -11.76
N GLU A 70 16.91 -8.03 -10.50
CA GLU A 70 15.74 -7.23 -10.09
C GLU A 70 15.91 -5.75 -10.46
N ALA A 71 17.11 -5.19 -10.35
CA ALA A 71 17.36 -3.81 -10.76
C ALA A 71 17.15 -3.63 -12.28
N ARG A 72 17.54 -4.63 -13.10
CA ARG A 72 17.29 -4.63 -14.54
C ARG A 72 15.81 -4.78 -14.89
N GLU A 73 15.07 -5.60 -14.15
CA GLU A 73 13.61 -5.72 -14.30
C GLU A 73 12.93 -4.39 -14.00
N LYS A 74 13.23 -3.76 -12.85
CA LYS A 74 12.71 -2.43 -12.48
C LYS A 74 13.06 -1.36 -13.52
N ARG A 75 14.27 -1.43 -14.12
CA ARG A 75 14.64 -0.56 -15.25
C ARG A 75 13.72 -0.79 -16.46
N ALA A 76 13.47 -2.06 -16.83
CA ALA A 76 12.62 -2.38 -17.95
C ALA A 76 11.19 -1.89 -17.75
N GLU A 77 10.64 -2.02 -16.54
CA GLU A 77 9.33 -1.48 -16.16
C GLU A 77 9.31 0.05 -16.25
N ALA A 78 10.30 0.72 -15.65
CA ALA A 78 10.41 2.18 -15.72
C ALA A 78 10.51 2.68 -17.16
N ARG A 79 11.22 1.96 -18.05
CA ARG A 79 11.31 2.30 -19.48
C ARG A 79 9.98 2.10 -20.22
N LYS A 80 9.16 1.10 -19.83
CA LYS A 80 7.80 0.94 -20.38
C LYS A 80 6.92 2.14 -20.01
N LEU A 81 6.98 2.60 -18.75
CA LEU A 81 6.25 3.80 -18.33
C LEU A 81 6.67 5.04 -19.14
N LEU A 82 7.99 5.25 -19.30
CA LEU A 82 8.52 6.36 -20.10
C LEU A 82 8.10 6.29 -21.56
N ALA A 83 8.01 5.10 -22.14
CA ALA A 83 7.51 4.90 -23.51
C ALA A 83 6.02 5.28 -23.67
N SER A 84 5.28 5.26 -22.55
CA SER A 84 3.88 5.71 -22.47
C SER A 84 3.74 7.15 -21.93
N ASP A 85 4.83 7.93 -21.94
CA ASP A 85 4.89 9.30 -21.42
C ASP A 85 4.52 9.44 -19.93
N ILE A 86 4.69 8.38 -19.14
CA ILE A 86 4.45 8.37 -17.69
C ILE A 86 5.79 8.51 -16.97
N ASP A 87 5.91 9.45 -16.01
CA ASP A 87 7.08 9.58 -15.15
C ASP A 87 7.11 8.46 -14.10
N PRO A 88 8.13 7.57 -14.10
CA PRO A 88 8.19 6.44 -13.16
C PRO A 88 8.25 6.86 -11.69
N LYS A 89 8.80 8.05 -11.39
CA LYS A 89 8.86 8.55 -10.03
C LYS A 89 7.48 9.05 -9.58
N GLU A 90 6.80 9.81 -10.42
CA GLU A 90 5.45 10.30 -10.12
C GLU A 90 4.44 9.15 -9.99
N ASP A 91 4.52 8.14 -10.87
CA ASP A 91 3.70 6.94 -10.79
C ASP A 91 3.90 6.18 -9.46
N ARG A 92 5.17 5.99 -9.05
CA ARG A 92 5.49 5.37 -7.77
C ARG A 92 4.98 6.19 -6.59
N ASP A 93 5.27 7.48 -6.57
CA ASP A 93 4.92 8.37 -5.47
C ASP A 93 3.38 8.47 -5.34
N THR A 94 2.63 8.48 -6.45
CA THR A 94 1.16 8.42 -6.47
C THR A 94 0.65 7.09 -5.91
N LYS A 95 1.22 5.97 -6.32
CA LYS A 95 0.88 4.64 -5.79
C LYS A 95 1.14 4.53 -4.28
N GLU A 96 2.27 5.06 -3.81
CA GLU A 96 2.59 5.09 -2.38
C GLU A 96 1.60 5.94 -1.57
N VAL A 97 1.21 7.12 -2.07
CA VAL A 97 0.21 7.97 -1.43
C VAL A 97 -1.14 7.27 -1.39
N THR A 98 -1.59 6.73 -2.51
CA THR A 98 -2.85 5.98 -2.59
C THR A 98 -2.85 4.78 -1.62
N GLN A 99 -1.75 4.02 -1.58
CA GLN A 99 -1.63 2.89 -0.66
C GLN A 99 -1.67 3.32 0.82
N LYS A 100 -1.01 4.42 1.17
CA LYS A 100 -1.07 4.98 2.52
C LYS A 100 -2.48 5.44 2.89
N GLN A 101 -3.19 6.09 1.96
CA GLN A 101 -4.58 6.49 2.15
C GLN A 101 -5.49 5.26 2.37
N ILE A 102 -5.37 4.23 1.55
CA ILE A 102 -6.12 2.98 1.73
C ILE A 102 -5.87 2.37 3.11
N LEU A 103 -4.62 2.35 3.56
CA LEU A 103 -4.25 1.80 4.87
C LEU A 103 -4.71 2.66 6.05
N SER A 104 -4.90 3.97 5.86
CA SER A 104 -5.39 4.87 6.91
C SER A 104 -6.91 4.77 7.15
N HIS A 105 -7.68 4.28 6.17
CA HIS A 105 -9.12 4.06 6.32
C HIS A 105 -9.40 2.73 7.00
N THR A 106 -9.20 2.68 8.34
CA THR A 106 -9.46 1.49 9.14
C THR A 106 -10.96 1.28 9.35
N PHE A 107 -11.36 0.04 9.70
CA PHE A 107 -12.74 -0.28 10.05
C PHE A 107 -13.26 0.62 11.18
N GLU A 108 -12.46 0.89 12.22
CA GLU A 108 -12.81 1.76 13.33
C GLU A 108 -13.14 3.19 12.85
N ASN A 109 -12.27 3.79 12.02
CA ASN A 109 -12.49 5.15 11.51
C ASN A 109 -13.77 5.24 10.66
N VAL A 110 -14.02 4.21 9.82
CA VAL A 110 -15.22 4.18 8.99
C VAL A 110 -16.48 3.90 9.82
N ALA A 111 -16.39 3.04 10.83
CA ALA A 111 -17.48 2.78 11.77
C ALA A 111 -17.84 4.03 12.56
N ALA A 112 -16.84 4.81 13.02
CA ALA A 112 -17.07 6.09 13.69
C ALA A 112 -17.79 7.10 12.77
N SER A 113 -17.31 7.26 11.54
CA SER A 113 -17.96 8.13 10.55
C SER A 113 -19.40 7.71 10.23
N TRP A 114 -19.63 6.41 10.06
CA TRP A 114 -21.00 5.89 9.92
C TRP A 114 -21.85 6.17 11.16
N TYR A 115 -21.27 5.97 12.35
CA TYR A 115 -22.00 6.18 13.60
C TYR A 115 -22.43 7.62 13.80
N GLU A 116 -21.61 8.61 13.44
CA GLU A 116 -21.98 10.02 13.49
C GLU A 116 -23.28 10.32 12.70
N LEU A 117 -23.46 9.68 11.55
CA LEU A 117 -24.68 9.80 10.74
C LEU A 117 -25.84 9.02 11.35
N LYS A 118 -25.57 7.85 11.92
CA LYS A 118 -26.58 6.98 12.53
C LYS A 118 -27.12 7.59 13.81
N ALA A 119 -26.27 8.18 14.65
CA ALA A 119 -26.63 8.81 15.92
C ALA A 119 -27.65 9.94 15.76
N LYS A 120 -27.60 10.67 14.63
CA LYS A 120 -28.60 11.73 14.31
C LYS A 120 -30.00 11.20 14.03
N LYS A 121 -30.16 9.90 13.80
CA LYS A 121 -31.44 9.24 13.40
C LYS A 121 -32.03 8.38 14.51
N VAL A 122 -31.38 8.27 15.66
CA VAL A 122 -31.82 7.44 16.79
C VAL A 122 -31.75 8.21 18.10
N THR A 123 -32.41 7.70 19.14
CA THR A 123 -32.28 8.29 20.49
C THR A 123 -30.85 8.10 21.04
N PRO A 124 -30.35 8.97 21.91
CA PRO A 124 -29.02 8.87 22.51
C PRO A 124 -28.75 7.48 23.15
N ASP A 125 -29.73 6.95 23.89
CA ASP A 125 -29.64 5.62 24.53
C ASP A 125 -29.47 4.49 23.47
N THR A 126 -30.28 4.54 22.41
CA THR A 126 -30.16 3.57 21.29
C THR A 126 -28.81 3.71 20.59
N GLY A 127 -28.34 4.94 20.35
CA GLY A 127 -27.04 5.22 19.77
C GLY A 127 -25.92 4.63 20.62
N GLY A 128 -25.93 4.88 21.94
CA GLY A 128 -24.94 4.31 22.84
C GLY A 128 -24.89 2.79 22.83
N ARG A 129 -26.06 2.13 22.81
CA ARG A 129 -26.12 0.66 22.71
C ARG A 129 -25.56 0.14 21.36
N ILE A 130 -25.79 0.86 20.27
CA ILE A 130 -25.24 0.52 18.97
C ILE A 130 -23.70 0.60 19.03
N TRP A 131 -23.14 1.71 19.48
CA TRP A 131 -21.70 1.91 19.53
C TRP A 131 -21.02 0.92 20.46
N ASN A 132 -21.50 0.77 21.68
CA ASN A 132 -20.96 -0.18 22.65
C ASN A 132 -20.89 -1.62 22.10
N SER A 133 -21.86 -2.02 21.28
CA SER A 133 -21.83 -3.37 20.71
C SER A 133 -20.79 -3.50 19.58
N ILE A 134 -20.51 -2.43 18.83
CA ILE A 134 -19.44 -2.41 17.84
C ILE A 134 -18.09 -2.45 18.56
N GLU A 135 -17.92 -1.59 19.55
CA GLU A 135 -16.70 -1.47 20.35
C GLU A 135 -16.33 -2.80 21.03
N ASN A 136 -17.28 -3.40 21.74
CA ASN A 136 -17.04 -4.60 22.52
C ASN A 136 -16.88 -5.89 21.70
N HIS A 137 -17.40 -5.92 20.46
CA HIS A 137 -17.45 -7.18 19.70
C HIS A 137 -16.77 -7.14 18.34
N LEU A 138 -16.45 -5.95 17.83
CA LEU A 138 -15.89 -5.82 16.47
C LEU A 138 -14.55 -5.06 16.44
N LEU A 139 -14.41 -3.97 17.24
CA LEU A 139 -13.22 -3.13 17.14
C LEU A 139 -11.94 -3.81 17.61
N HIS A 140 -12.02 -4.72 18.57
CA HIS A 140 -10.86 -5.48 19.06
C HIS A 140 -10.18 -6.24 17.90
N ASP A 141 -10.98 -6.94 17.07
CA ASP A 141 -10.46 -7.83 16.04
C ASP A 141 -10.40 -7.17 14.65
N LEU A 142 -11.35 -6.29 14.32
CA LEU A 142 -11.46 -5.66 13.00
C LEU A 142 -11.00 -4.19 12.98
N GLY A 143 -10.97 -3.50 14.12
CA GLY A 143 -10.82 -2.05 14.20
C GLY A 143 -9.63 -1.50 13.43
N LYS A 144 -8.46 -2.14 13.56
CA LYS A 144 -7.20 -1.71 12.92
C LYS A 144 -7.05 -2.17 11.47
N TYR A 145 -7.93 -3.06 10.99
CA TYR A 145 -7.85 -3.51 9.60
C TYR A 145 -8.31 -2.40 8.64
N PRO A 146 -7.60 -2.21 7.52
CA PRO A 146 -8.10 -1.34 6.46
C PRO A 146 -9.46 -1.84 5.97
N ILE A 147 -10.42 -0.95 5.84
CA ILE A 147 -11.80 -1.30 5.45
C ILE A 147 -11.85 -2.07 4.12
N SER A 148 -10.95 -1.74 3.18
CA SER A 148 -10.84 -2.40 1.88
C SER A 148 -10.30 -3.83 1.94
N ARG A 149 -9.78 -4.28 3.08
CA ARG A 149 -9.26 -5.63 3.30
C ARG A 149 -10.17 -6.51 4.15
N ILE A 150 -11.30 -5.99 4.59
CA ILE A 150 -12.31 -6.78 5.32
C ILE A 150 -12.97 -7.77 4.37
N THR A 151 -13.01 -9.03 4.78
CA THR A 151 -13.60 -10.14 4.01
C THR A 151 -14.66 -10.88 4.81
N ALA A 152 -15.60 -11.56 4.14
CA ALA A 152 -16.63 -12.36 4.80
C ALA A 152 -16.05 -13.45 5.73
N PRO A 153 -15.02 -14.23 5.35
CA PRO A 153 -14.40 -15.19 6.25
C PRO A 153 -13.87 -14.56 7.56
N GLN A 154 -13.23 -13.38 7.49
CA GLN A 154 -12.75 -12.69 8.69
C GLN A 154 -13.89 -12.30 9.62
N VAL A 155 -14.99 -11.74 9.07
CA VAL A 155 -16.18 -11.39 9.85
C VAL A 155 -16.81 -12.62 10.50
N ILE A 156 -16.89 -13.74 9.77
CA ILE A 156 -17.41 -15.01 10.30
C ILE A 156 -16.57 -15.48 11.49
N GLU A 157 -15.25 -15.47 11.40
CA GLU A 157 -14.37 -15.88 12.51
C GLU A 157 -14.54 -15.01 13.77
N VAL A 158 -14.75 -13.70 13.61
CA VAL A 158 -15.02 -12.77 14.72
C VAL A 158 -16.38 -13.04 15.37
N LEU A 159 -17.40 -13.38 14.58
CA LEU A 159 -18.76 -13.63 15.09
C LEU A 159 -18.99 -15.04 15.62
N LYS A 160 -18.18 -16.01 15.18
CA LYS A 160 -18.31 -17.42 15.54
C LYS A 160 -18.31 -17.70 17.06
N PRO A 161 -17.42 -17.10 17.89
CA PRO A 161 -17.45 -17.29 19.35
C PRO A 161 -18.75 -16.81 19.99
N ILE A 162 -19.37 -15.76 19.44
CA ILE A 162 -20.63 -15.20 19.92
C ILE A 162 -21.79 -16.15 19.56
N ALA A 163 -21.75 -16.70 18.35
CA ALA A 163 -22.74 -17.68 17.89
C ALA A 163 -22.69 -18.98 18.72
N ILE A 164 -21.49 -19.49 19.03
CA ILE A 164 -21.30 -20.69 19.86
C ILE A 164 -21.87 -20.50 21.27
N LYS A 165 -21.81 -19.29 21.82
CA LYS A 165 -22.44 -18.94 23.11
C LYS A 165 -23.97 -18.85 23.04
N GLY A 166 -24.60 -19.11 21.90
CA GLY A 166 -26.04 -19.06 21.70
C GLY A 166 -26.63 -17.67 21.51
N SER A 167 -25.79 -16.59 21.43
CA SER A 167 -26.27 -15.21 21.31
C SER A 167 -26.60 -14.83 19.86
N LEU A 168 -27.47 -15.63 19.20
CA LEU A 168 -27.76 -15.50 17.77
C LEU A 168 -28.37 -14.14 17.40
N GLU A 169 -29.22 -13.57 18.27
CA GLU A 169 -29.80 -12.25 18.03
C GLU A 169 -28.73 -11.14 18.03
N LEU A 170 -27.72 -11.25 18.90
CA LEU A 170 -26.58 -10.34 18.89
C LEU A 170 -25.79 -10.49 17.58
N VAL A 171 -25.53 -11.72 17.15
CA VAL A 171 -24.85 -11.99 15.85
C VAL A 171 -25.61 -11.35 14.70
N ARG A 172 -26.93 -11.52 14.64
CA ARG A 172 -27.79 -10.92 13.61
C ARG A 172 -27.64 -9.38 13.59
N ARG A 173 -27.69 -8.74 14.75
CA ARG A 173 -27.50 -7.29 14.87
C ARG A 173 -26.10 -6.82 14.47
N LEU A 174 -25.07 -7.57 14.83
CA LEU A 174 -23.70 -7.25 14.46
C LEU A 174 -23.50 -7.39 12.95
N CYS A 175 -24.03 -8.46 12.32
CA CYS A 175 -24.03 -8.61 10.86
C CYS A 175 -24.70 -7.43 10.16
N GLN A 176 -25.88 -6.99 10.64
CA GLN A 176 -26.55 -5.83 10.09
C GLN A 176 -25.68 -4.58 10.19
N ARG A 177 -25.05 -4.32 11.35
CA ARG A 177 -24.21 -3.14 11.56
C ARG A 177 -22.97 -3.15 10.70
N ILE A 178 -22.29 -4.30 10.60
CA ILE A 178 -21.13 -4.44 9.72
C ILE A 178 -21.52 -4.16 8.26
N ASN A 179 -22.66 -4.71 7.80
CA ASN A 179 -23.16 -4.43 6.45
C ASN A 179 -23.49 -2.94 6.24
N GLU A 180 -24.09 -2.28 7.20
CA GLU A 180 -24.35 -0.83 7.13
C GLU A 180 -23.04 -0.02 7.06
N ILE A 181 -22.01 -0.39 7.85
CA ILE A 181 -20.68 0.24 7.82
C ILE A 181 -20.01 0.01 6.47
N MET A 182 -20.04 -1.22 5.95
CA MET A 182 -19.47 -1.55 4.64
C MET A 182 -20.18 -0.81 3.50
N ASN A 183 -21.51 -0.70 3.54
CA ASN A 183 -22.27 0.08 2.56
C ASN A 183 -21.94 1.58 2.67
N HIS A 184 -21.70 2.10 3.87
CA HIS A 184 -21.21 3.46 4.06
C HIS A 184 -19.84 3.63 3.38
N ALA A 185 -18.92 2.68 3.57
CA ALA A 185 -17.62 2.69 2.91
C ALA A 185 -17.72 2.68 1.38
N VAL A 186 -18.67 1.94 0.81
CA VAL A 186 -18.97 1.97 -0.64
C VAL A 186 -19.47 3.35 -1.06
N ASN A 187 -20.43 3.91 -0.32
CA ASN A 187 -21.04 5.20 -0.66
C ASN A 187 -20.06 6.38 -0.63
N ILE A 188 -19.02 6.32 0.23
CA ILE A 188 -17.96 7.33 0.29
C ILE A 188 -16.73 6.96 -0.58
N GLY A 189 -16.83 5.90 -1.39
CA GLY A 189 -15.82 5.53 -2.39
C GLY A 189 -14.56 4.85 -1.86
N LEU A 190 -14.57 4.33 -0.62
CA LEU A 190 -13.41 3.65 -0.02
C LEU A 190 -13.27 2.18 -0.49
N VAL A 191 -14.37 1.57 -0.90
CA VAL A 191 -14.43 0.22 -1.47
C VAL A 191 -15.38 0.21 -2.66
N HIS A 192 -15.12 -0.65 -3.65
CA HIS A 192 -15.94 -0.74 -4.86
C HIS A 192 -17.27 -1.45 -4.64
N ALA A 193 -17.29 -2.43 -3.75
CA ALA A 193 -18.47 -3.22 -3.43
C ALA A 193 -18.39 -3.72 -1.99
N ASN A 194 -19.54 -3.99 -1.38
CA ASN A 194 -19.59 -4.61 -0.06
C ASN A 194 -19.34 -6.14 -0.20
N PRO A 195 -18.24 -6.69 0.34
CA PRO A 195 -17.90 -8.11 0.21
C PRO A 195 -18.76 -9.04 1.10
N LEU A 196 -19.67 -8.47 1.88
CA LEU A 196 -20.52 -9.20 2.83
C LEU A 196 -21.95 -9.40 2.35
N ILE A 197 -22.26 -8.90 1.15
CA ILE A 197 -23.58 -9.14 0.51
C ILE A 197 -23.50 -10.50 -0.17
N GLY A 198 -24.24 -11.46 0.36
CA GLY A 198 -24.45 -12.81 -0.15
C GLY A 198 -25.74 -13.37 0.39
#